data_c7258d0b4343a7d0355729ba1cabce71
#
_entry.id   c7258d0b4343a7d0355729ba1cabce71
#
_cell.length_a   1.000
_cell.length_b   1.000
_cell.length_c   1.000
_cell.angle_alpha   90.00
_cell.angle_beta   90.00
_cell.angle_gamma   90.00
#
_symmetry.space_group_name_H-M   'P 1'
#
loop_
_entity.id
_entity.type
_entity.pdbx_description
1 polymer ?
#
loop_
_entity_poly.entity_id
_entity_poly.type
_entity_poly.pdbx_seq_one_letter_code
_entity_poly.pdbx_strand_id
1 'polypeptide(L)'
;KLCKSRNQLLSSYPSSIKEIRFYTNLDKGFRHSSSVLYFAALLYWGIGNFFTRAPRLLSPLQINKEESLINTSNSIGGIEYSDAYLYDNDARFVFNFIDSALENNCKAVNYVESLGSKQDKKGDWLTKLRNNRSNDEFEIRSKIIINACGPYVDQQNQLSNQKTEHHHVFSKGIHLVVPRLNKNERVLTFFADDGRMFFAIPMGGRTMIGTTDTHVSTPETE
;
A
#
# COMPACT_ATOMS: atom_id res chain seq x y z
N LYS A 1 4.22 16.94 -2.99
CA LYS A 1 4.80 16.20 -1.84
C LYS A 1 5.05 14.73 -2.16
N LEU A 2 4.08 13.97 -2.65
CA LEU A 2 4.16 12.52 -2.88
C LEU A 2 5.39 12.09 -3.72
N CYS A 3 5.65 12.74 -4.87
CA CYS A 3 6.80 12.39 -5.72
C CYS A 3 8.15 12.56 -4.99
N LYS A 4 8.28 13.61 -4.15
CA LYS A 4 9.50 13.81 -3.36
C LYS A 4 9.66 12.73 -2.30
N SER A 5 8.58 12.37 -1.60
CA SER A 5 8.59 11.28 -0.60
C SER A 5 8.94 9.93 -1.24
N ARG A 6 8.37 9.63 -2.41
CA ARG A 6 8.72 8.44 -3.19
C ARG A 6 10.21 8.39 -3.53
N ASN A 7 10.76 9.49 -4.07
CA ASN A 7 12.17 9.56 -4.44
C ASN A 7 13.08 9.41 -3.21
N GLN A 8 12.69 10.01 -2.08
CA GLN A 8 13.41 9.85 -0.81
C GLN A 8 13.40 8.39 -0.35
N LEU A 9 12.26 7.70 -0.41
CA LEU A 9 12.17 6.29 -0.06
C LEU A 9 13.09 5.42 -0.93
N LEU A 10 13.07 5.62 -2.25
CA LEU A 10 13.95 4.93 -3.19
C LEU A 10 15.43 5.15 -2.90
N SER A 11 15.80 6.37 -2.46
CA SER A 11 17.19 6.71 -2.10
C SER A 11 17.59 6.19 -0.72
N SER A 12 16.68 6.26 0.27
CA SER A 12 16.99 5.93 1.66
C SER A 12 16.96 4.42 1.94
N TYR A 13 16.18 3.66 1.16
CA TYR A 13 15.99 2.22 1.37
C TYR A 13 16.22 1.39 0.10
N PRO A 14 17.40 1.50 -0.57
CA PRO A 14 17.64 0.87 -1.87
C PRO A 14 17.65 -0.66 -1.83
N SER A 15 17.84 -1.27 -0.65
CA SER A 15 17.76 -2.71 -0.45
C SER A 15 16.31 -3.23 -0.39
N SER A 16 15.36 -2.39 0.01
CA SER A 16 13.96 -2.77 0.21
C SER A 16 13.01 -2.18 -0.82
N ILE A 17 13.35 -1.00 -1.37
CA ILE A 17 12.49 -0.25 -2.30
C ILE A 17 13.21 -0.08 -3.64
N LYS A 18 12.57 -0.51 -4.71
CA LYS A 18 13.09 -0.41 -6.08
C LYS A 18 12.10 0.28 -6.99
N GLU A 19 12.62 0.84 -8.08
CA GLU A 19 11.79 1.31 -9.18
C GLU A 19 11.19 0.11 -9.92
N ILE A 20 9.88 0.13 -10.15
CA ILE A 20 9.17 -0.83 -11.01
C ILE A 20 8.42 -0.11 -12.11
N ARG A 21 8.26 -0.76 -13.27
CA ARG A 21 7.47 -0.25 -14.37
C ARG A 21 6.02 -0.70 -14.27
N PHE A 22 5.11 0.25 -14.41
CA PHE A 22 3.68 0.03 -14.59
C PHE A 22 3.35 0.08 -16.06
N TYR A 23 2.74 -0.97 -16.56
CA TYR A 23 2.43 -1.18 -17.97
C TYR A 23 0.93 -1.29 -18.16
N THR A 24 0.35 -0.33 -18.83
CA THR A 24 -1.10 -0.16 -18.93
C THR A 24 -1.55 -0.24 -20.36
N ASN A 25 -2.51 -1.13 -20.64
CA ASN A 25 -3.27 -1.15 -21.89
C ASN A 25 -4.58 -0.39 -21.70
N LEU A 26 -4.98 0.34 -22.73
CA LEU A 26 -6.24 1.07 -22.79
C LEU A 26 -7.08 0.55 -23.94
N ASP A 27 -8.33 0.18 -23.67
CA ASP A 27 -9.26 -0.32 -24.65
C ASP A 27 -10.18 0.79 -25.20
N LYS A 28 -10.80 0.54 -26.35
CA LYS A 28 -11.82 1.41 -26.91
C LYS A 28 -12.93 1.65 -25.91
N GLY A 29 -13.36 2.91 -25.76
CA GLY A 29 -14.33 3.32 -24.74
C GLY A 29 -13.71 3.81 -23.44
N PHE A 30 -12.41 3.71 -23.24
CA PHE A 30 -11.75 4.30 -22.08
C PHE A 30 -11.86 5.84 -22.12
N ARG A 31 -12.12 6.46 -20.97
CA ARG A 31 -12.46 7.89 -20.83
C ARG A 31 -11.40 8.84 -21.43
N HIS A 32 -10.14 8.45 -21.42
CA HIS A 32 -9.02 9.28 -21.87
C HIS A 32 -8.20 8.56 -22.94
N SER A 33 -7.66 9.29 -23.90
CA SER A 33 -6.74 8.72 -24.87
C SER A 33 -5.37 8.40 -24.25
N SER A 34 -4.64 7.48 -24.82
CA SER A 34 -3.27 7.12 -24.41
C SER A 34 -2.33 8.33 -24.40
N SER A 35 -2.51 9.27 -25.35
CA SER A 35 -1.72 10.50 -25.40
C SER A 35 -1.97 11.42 -24.21
N VAL A 36 -3.22 11.58 -23.76
CA VAL A 36 -3.55 12.40 -22.57
C VAL A 36 -2.92 11.80 -21.33
N LEU A 37 -3.01 10.49 -21.15
CA LEU A 37 -2.38 9.81 -20.02
C LEU A 37 -0.84 9.86 -20.09
N TYR A 38 -0.28 9.81 -21.28
CA TYR A 38 1.16 9.97 -21.48
C TYR A 38 1.64 11.38 -21.05
N PHE A 39 0.91 12.44 -21.43
CA PHE A 39 1.21 13.80 -20.94
C PHE A 39 1.10 13.91 -19.42
N ALA A 40 0.09 13.31 -18.81
CA ALA A 40 -0.04 13.26 -17.35
C ALA A 40 1.15 12.51 -16.70
N ALA A 41 1.60 11.41 -17.30
CA ALA A 41 2.77 10.68 -16.84
C ALA A 41 4.08 11.48 -17.00
N LEU A 42 4.22 12.27 -18.07
CA LEU A 42 5.35 13.20 -18.25
C LEU A 42 5.37 14.30 -17.17
N LEU A 43 4.20 14.88 -16.85
CA LEU A 43 4.07 15.83 -15.75
C LEU A 43 4.43 15.21 -14.40
N TYR A 44 3.91 14.01 -14.14
CA TYR A 44 4.24 13.26 -12.92
C TYR A 44 5.75 13.02 -12.80
N TRP A 45 6.40 12.61 -13.89
CA TRP A 45 7.84 12.39 -13.97
C TRP A 45 8.63 13.69 -13.75
N GLY A 46 8.20 14.81 -14.40
CA GLY A 46 8.80 16.13 -14.23
C GLY A 46 8.68 16.67 -12.80
N ILE A 47 7.48 16.54 -12.17
CA ILE A 47 7.27 16.89 -10.75
C ILE A 47 8.14 16.03 -9.83
N GLY A 48 8.46 14.80 -10.25
CA GLY A 48 9.40 13.90 -9.60
C GLY A 48 10.88 14.20 -9.86
N ASN A 49 11.21 15.38 -10.42
CA ASN A 49 12.56 15.80 -10.78
C ASN A 49 13.29 14.79 -11.70
N PHE A 50 12.55 14.13 -12.59
CA PHE A 50 13.11 13.16 -13.55
C PHE A 50 13.89 12.01 -12.89
N PHE A 51 13.60 11.71 -11.64
CA PHE A 51 14.36 10.77 -10.81
C PHE A 51 14.23 9.31 -11.27
N THR A 52 13.05 8.93 -11.74
CA THR A 52 12.78 7.59 -12.28
C THR A 52 12.95 7.57 -13.80
N ARG A 53 12.87 6.40 -14.42
CA ARG A 53 12.89 6.30 -15.89
C ARG A 53 11.70 7.03 -16.52
N ALA A 54 11.94 7.67 -17.67
CA ALA A 54 10.92 8.38 -18.41
C ALA A 54 9.74 7.48 -18.79
N PRO A 55 8.51 8.00 -18.81
CA PRO A 55 7.36 7.28 -19.32
C PRO A 55 7.47 7.01 -20.83
N ARG A 56 6.76 5.98 -21.29
CA ARG A 56 6.68 5.61 -22.72
C ARG A 56 5.22 5.59 -23.15
N LEU A 57 4.95 6.12 -24.33
CA LEU A 57 3.70 5.90 -25.05
C LEU A 57 3.82 4.57 -25.80
N LEU A 58 2.79 3.74 -25.75
CA LEU A 58 2.78 2.40 -26.31
C LEU A 58 1.71 2.27 -27.39
N SER A 59 2.09 1.77 -28.54
CA SER A 59 1.12 1.35 -29.57
C SER A 59 0.58 -0.06 -29.27
N PRO A 60 -0.60 -0.43 -29.79
CA PRO A 60 -1.14 -1.79 -29.63
C PRO A 60 -0.17 -2.88 -30.13
N LEU A 61 0.57 -2.64 -31.20
CA LEU A 61 1.57 -3.57 -31.70
C LEU A 61 2.75 -3.77 -30.74
N GLN A 62 3.20 -2.69 -30.11
CA GLN A 62 4.25 -2.78 -29.09
C GLN A 62 3.76 -3.56 -27.88
N ILE A 63 2.52 -3.30 -27.42
CA ILE A 63 1.93 -4.01 -26.29
C ILE A 63 1.87 -5.51 -26.57
N ASN A 64 1.32 -5.90 -27.71
CA ASN A 64 1.23 -7.31 -28.12
C ASN A 64 2.59 -8.01 -28.21
N LYS A 65 3.61 -7.29 -28.67
CA LYS A 65 4.98 -7.82 -28.77
C LYS A 65 5.67 -7.95 -27.42
N GLU A 66 5.52 -6.96 -26.53
CA GLU A 66 6.22 -6.89 -25.24
C GLU A 66 5.51 -7.70 -24.15
N GLU A 67 4.17 -7.80 -24.18
CA GLU A 67 3.33 -8.50 -23.20
C GLU A 67 2.23 -9.30 -23.88
N SER A 68 2.56 -10.47 -24.34
CA SER A 68 1.64 -11.36 -25.07
C SER A 68 0.42 -11.84 -24.25
N LEU A 69 0.43 -11.65 -22.95
CA LEU A 69 -0.71 -11.92 -22.05
C LEU A 69 -1.83 -10.90 -22.19
N ILE A 70 -1.53 -9.70 -22.69
CA ILE A 70 -2.51 -8.63 -22.82
C ILE A 70 -3.25 -8.81 -24.15
N ASN A 71 -4.56 -8.97 -24.07
CA ASN A 71 -5.41 -8.95 -25.27
C ASN A 71 -5.46 -7.53 -25.84
N THR A 72 -4.96 -7.34 -27.05
CA THR A 72 -4.88 -6.04 -27.72
C THR A 72 -5.92 -5.84 -28.83
N SER A 73 -6.89 -6.73 -28.99
CA SER A 73 -7.89 -6.66 -30.07
C SER A 73 -8.73 -5.37 -30.03
N ASN A 74 -9.00 -4.83 -28.86
CA ASN A 74 -9.71 -3.57 -28.65
C ASN A 74 -8.80 -2.42 -28.21
N SER A 75 -7.48 -2.62 -28.19
CA SER A 75 -6.54 -1.64 -27.68
C SER A 75 -6.48 -0.37 -28.53
N ILE A 76 -6.48 0.78 -27.86
CA ILE A 76 -6.15 2.09 -28.43
C ILE A 76 -4.72 2.53 -28.13
N GLY A 77 -3.89 1.63 -27.58
CA GLY A 77 -2.55 1.88 -27.09
C GLY A 77 -2.50 1.93 -25.56
N GLY A 78 -1.40 2.42 -25.03
CA GLY A 78 -1.20 2.44 -23.58
C GLY A 78 -0.04 3.32 -23.17
N ILE A 79 0.31 3.23 -21.91
CA ILE A 79 1.46 3.93 -21.34
C ILE A 79 2.27 2.98 -20.46
N GLU A 80 3.54 3.29 -20.34
CA GLU A 80 4.42 2.70 -19.34
C GLU A 80 5.06 3.81 -18.53
N TYR A 81 4.98 3.73 -17.21
CA TYR A 81 5.60 4.70 -16.29
C TYR A 81 6.23 3.99 -15.09
N SER A 82 6.98 4.71 -14.29
CA SER A 82 7.69 4.15 -13.14
C SER A 82 7.10 4.62 -11.83
N ASP A 83 7.09 3.72 -10.84
CA ASP A 83 6.84 4.04 -9.46
C ASP A 83 7.70 3.20 -8.51
N ALA A 84 7.56 3.41 -7.20
CA ALA A 84 8.26 2.66 -6.18
C ALA A 84 7.57 1.33 -5.87
N TYR A 85 8.35 0.32 -5.59
CA TYR A 85 7.90 -1.02 -5.27
C TYR A 85 8.69 -1.59 -4.09
N LEU A 86 7.99 -2.15 -3.12
CA LEU A 86 8.59 -2.90 -2.00
C LEU A 86 8.98 -4.29 -2.49
N TYR A 87 10.27 -4.49 -2.75
CA TYR A 87 10.78 -5.68 -3.41
C TYR A 87 10.55 -6.97 -2.60
N ASP A 88 10.72 -6.89 -1.28
CA ASP A 88 10.61 -8.02 -0.36
C ASP A 88 9.30 -8.04 0.44
N ASN A 89 8.31 -7.27 0.03
CA ASN A 89 7.00 -7.04 0.63
C ASN A 89 6.96 -5.96 1.75
N ASP A 90 5.75 -5.47 1.99
CA ASP A 90 5.46 -4.44 2.99
C ASP A 90 5.64 -4.94 4.43
N ALA A 91 5.28 -6.18 4.73
CA ALA A 91 5.43 -6.76 6.07
C ALA A 91 6.91 -6.80 6.50
N ARG A 92 7.82 -7.18 5.61
CA ARG A 92 9.26 -7.16 5.87
C ARG A 92 9.76 -5.74 6.09
N PHE A 93 9.29 -4.80 5.29
CA PHE A 93 9.67 -3.40 5.41
C PHE A 93 9.25 -2.80 6.77
N VAL A 94 8.01 -3.07 7.21
CA VAL A 94 7.53 -2.66 8.53
C VAL A 94 8.31 -3.34 9.65
N PHE A 95 8.59 -4.64 9.52
CA PHE A 95 9.38 -5.39 10.50
C PHE A 95 10.78 -4.79 10.72
N ASN A 96 11.42 -4.32 9.66
CA ASN A 96 12.74 -3.67 9.76
C ASN A 96 12.70 -2.39 10.62
N PHE A 97 11.59 -1.63 10.62
CA PHE A 97 11.43 -0.50 11.54
C PHE A 97 11.31 -0.94 12.99
N ILE A 98 10.60 -2.05 13.25
CA ILE A 98 10.45 -2.60 14.60
C ILE A 98 11.82 -3.09 15.10
N ASP A 99 12.56 -3.80 14.27
CA ASP A 99 13.90 -4.30 14.59
C ASP A 99 14.85 -3.15 14.92
N SER A 100 14.89 -2.12 14.08
CA SER A 100 15.67 -0.92 14.33
C SER A 100 15.24 -0.19 15.62
N ALA A 101 13.96 -0.17 15.95
CA ALA A 101 13.48 0.40 17.21
C ALA A 101 13.96 -0.40 18.41
N LEU A 102 13.95 -1.74 18.34
CA LEU A 102 14.49 -2.63 19.38
C LEU A 102 15.97 -2.39 19.62
N GLU A 103 16.78 -2.22 18.55
CA GLU A 103 18.19 -1.87 18.64
C GLU A 103 18.44 -0.51 19.35
N ASN A 104 17.45 0.38 19.30
CA ASN A 104 17.47 1.69 19.97
C ASN A 104 16.72 1.69 21.31
N ASN A 105 16.70 0.57 22.02
CA ASN A 105 16.10 0.39 23.35
C ASN A 105 14.58 0.59 23.42
N CYS A 106 13.86 0.56 22.31
CA CYS A 106 12.41 0.46 22.33
C CYS A 106 12.00 -0.94 22.80
N LYS A 107 10.83 -1.04 23.45
CA LYS A 107 10.20 -2.32 23.75
C LYS A 107 9.04 -2.53 22.80
N ALA A 108 9.16 -3.48 21.90
CA ALA A 108 8.10 -3.90 21.00
C ALA A 108 7.62 -5.30 21.40
N VAL A 109 6.33 -5.44 21.65
CA VAL A 109 5.71 -6.71 22.06
C VAL A 109 4.47 -6.95 21.21
N ASN A 110 4.26 -8.19 20.81
CA ASN A 110 3.04 -8.67 20.18
C ASN A 110 2.20 -9.51 21.14
N TYR A 111 0.97 -9.84 20.75
CA TYR A 111 0.00 -10.55 21.60
C TYR A 111 -0.35 -9.83 22.89
N VAL A 112 -0.19 -8.51 22.92
CA VAL A 112 -0.61 -7.64 24.02
C VAL A 112 -1.68 -6.70 23.51
N GLU A 113 -2.86 -6.80 24.10
CA GLU A 113 -4.03 -6.01 23.75
C GLU A 113 -4.15 -4.80 24.65
N SER A 114 -4.50 -3.64 24.10
CA SER A 114 -4.87 -2.46 24.87
C SER A 114 -6.34 -2.55 25.27
N LEU A 115 -6.60 -2.46 26.58
CA LEU A 115 -7.94 -2.40 27.15
C LEU A 115 -8.42 -0.97 27.38
N GLY A 116 -7.67 0.02 26.91
CA GLY A 116 -7.97 1.43 27.04
C GLY A 116 -6.97 2.18 27.93
N SER A 117 -7.07 3.50 27.90
CA SER A 117 -6.14 4.39 28.59
C SER A 117 -6.89 5.54 29.25
N LYS A 118 -6.38 6.01 30.38
CA LYS A 118 -6.89 7.18 31.09
C LYS A 118 -5.74 8.07 31.57
N GLN A 119 -5.97 9.35 31.66
CA GLN A 119 -5.01 10.26 32.29
C GLN A 119 -5.17 10.26 33.80
N ASP A 120 -4.05 10.25 34.52
CA ASP A 120 -4.01 10.48 35.96
C ASP A 120 -4.06 11.98 36.28
N LYS A 121 -4.05 12.31 37.58
CA LYS A 121 -4.09 13.70 38.07
C LYS A 121 -2.86 14.53 37.67
N LYS A 122 -1.76 13.89 37.25
CA LYS A 122 -0.52 14.55 36.82
C LYS A 122 -0.47 14.71 35.29
N GLY A 123 -1.46 14.21 34.57
CA GLY A 123 -1.52 14.22 33.12
C GLY A 123 -0.81 13.07 32.43
N ASP A 124 -0.25 12.12 33.19
CA ASP A 124 0.34 10.91 32.61
C ASP A 124 -0.76 9.94 32.20
N TRP A 125 -0.51 9.20 31.12
CA TRP A 125 -1.39 8.16 30.66
C TRP A 125 -1.13 6.84 31.37
N LEU A 126 -2.20 6.23 31.88
CA LEU A 126 -2.23 4.88 32.44
C LEU A 126 -2.97 4.00 31.42
N THR A 127 -2.25 3.09 30.77
CA THR A 127 -2.81 2.16 29.78
C THR A 127 -2.91 0.78 30.36
N LYS A 128 -4.13 0.25 30.42
CA LYS A 128 -4.40 -1.12 30.85
C LYS A 128 -4.18 -2.06 29.67
N LEU A 129 -3.43 -3.13 29.89
CA LEU A 129 -2.99 -4.09 28.88
C LEU A 129 -3.33 -5.50 29.32
N ARG A 130 -3.56 -6.39 28.36
CA ARG A 130 -3.74 -7.83 28.56
C ARG A 130 -2.80 -8.62 27.66
N ASN A 131 -2.09 -9.58 28.23
CA ASN A 131 -1.36 -10.57 27.49
C ASN A 131 -2.33 -11.64 27.00
N ASN A 132 -2.57 -11.71 25.69
CA ASN A 132 -3.53 -12.65 25.10
C ASN A 132 -3.07 -14.12 25.10
N ARG A 133 -1.85 -14.41 25.57
CA ARG A 133 -1.36 -15.79 25.74
C ARG A 133 -1.56 -16.31 27.16
N SER A 134 -1.36 -15.47 28.17
CA SER A 134 -1.49 -15.85 29.59
C SER A 134 -2.75 -15.33 30.26
N ASN A 135 -3.48 -14.40 29.61
CA ASN A 135 -4.60 -13.62 30.15
C ASN A 135 -4.23 -12.70 31.34
N ASP A 136 -2.93 -12.50 31.61
CA ASP A 136 -2.50 -11.59 32.64
C ASP A 136 -2.76 -10.14 32.22
N GLU A 137 -3.30 -9.37 33.16
CA GLU A 137 -3.50 -7.93 33.00
C GLU A 137 -2.43 -7.16 33.73
N PHE A 138 -1.96 -6.07 33.13
CA PHE A 138 -0.99 -5.16 33.74
C PHE A 138 -1.21 -3.73 33.24
N GLU A 139 -0.55 -2.77 33.87
CA GLU A 139 -0.68 -1.36 33.53
C GLU A 139 0.69 -0.77 33.22
N ILE A 140 0.76 0.07 32.22
CA ILE A 140 1.93 0.89 31.91
C ILE A 140 1.59 2.37 32.04
N ARG A 141 2.59 3.16 32.45
CA ARG A 141 2.50 4.61 32.52
C ARG A 141 3.34 5.25 31.43
N SER A 142 2.79 6.25 30.75
CA SER A 142 3.50 7.01 29.72
C SER A 142 3.07 8.48 29.73
N LYS A 143 3.93 9.36 29.21
CA LYS A 143 3.59 10.78 29.03
C LYS A 143 2.74 11.03 27.79
N ILE A 144 2.89 10.21 26.78
CA ILE A 144 2.22 10.34 25.48
C ILE A 144 1.73 8.97 25.04
N ILE A 145 0.55 8.94 24.43
CA ILE A 145 0.03 7.78 23.68
C ILE A 145 -0.07 8.17 22.22
N ILE A 146 0.33 7.26 21.35
CA ILE A 146 0.13 7.36 19.91
C ILE A 146 -0.80 6.20 19.50
N ASN A 147 -2.03 6.54 19.13
CA ASN A 147 -2.96 5.56 18.61
C ASN A 147 -2.66 5.31 17.11
N ALA A 148 -1.98 4.22 16.82
CA ALA A 148 -1.64 3.76 15.46
C ALA A 148 -2.30 2.42 15.14
N CYS A 149 -3.51 2.17 15.67
CA CYS A 149 -4.21 0.88 15.60
C CYS A 149 -4.85 0.59 14.21
N GLY A 150 -4.53 1.37 13.18
CA GLY A 150 -5.06 1.14 11.83
C GLY A 150 -6.60 1.10 11.82
N PRO A 151 -7.23 0.03 11.31
CA PRO A 151 -8.69 -0.06 11.26
C PRO A 151 -9.36 -0.07 12.63
N TYR A 152 -8.66 -0.35 13.71
CA TYR A 152 -9.18 -0.36 15.09
C TYR A 152 -8.98 0.96 15.85
N VAL A 153 -8.57 2.05 15.18
CA VAL A 153 -8.28 3.33 15.85
C VAL A 153 -9.51 3.92 16.54
N ASP A 154 -10.70 3.79 15.96
CA ASP A 154 -11.94 4.30 16.54
C ASP A 154 -12.32 3.51 17.80
N GLN A 155 -12.12 2.19 17.80
CA GLN A 155 -12.32 1.34 18.97
C GLN A 155 -11.36 1.73 20.10
N GLN A 156 -10.08 1.93 19.80
CA GLN A 156 -9.10 2.36 20.80
C GLN A 156 -9.42 3.76 21.36
N ASN A 157 -9.92 4.68 20.53
CA ASN A 157 -10.39 5.99 21.01
C ASN A 157 -11.57 5.86 21.96
N GLN A 158 -12.56 5.01 21.66
CA GLN A 158 -13.70 4.74 22.53
C GLN A 158 -13.25 4.15 23.87
N LEU A 159 -12.38 3.12 23.86
CA LEU A 159 -11.83 2.51 25.07
C LEU A 159 -11.05 3.50 25.95
N SER A 160 -10.48 4.53 25.34
CA SER A 160 -9.71 5.57 26.01
C SER A 160 -10.51 6.87 26.27
N ASN A 161 -11.83 6.84 26.01
CA ASN A 161 -12.76 7.97 26.19
C ASN A 161 -12.34 9.23 25.39
N GLN A 162 -11.72 9.02 24.23
CA GLN A 162 -11.30 10.09 23.31
C GLN A 162 -12.35 10.27 22.23
N LYS A 163 -12.78 11.52 22.02
CA LYS A 163 -13.73 11.88 20.94
C LYS A 163 -12.95 12.41 19.74
N THR A 164 -13.28 11.93 18.55
CA THR A 164 -12.75 12.41 17.27
C THR A 164 -13.91 12.80 16.35
N GLU A 165 -13.67 13.80 15.51
CA GLU A 165 -14.67 14.28 14.53
C GLU A 165 -14.77 13.35 13.31
N HIS A 166 -13.74 12.55 13.05
CA HIS A 166 -13.64 11.67 11.89
C HIS A 166 -13.65 10.21 12.33
N HIS A 167 -14.33 9.39 11.54
CA HIS A 167 -14.42 7.94 11.73
C HIS A 167 -14.00 7.22 10.46
N HIS A 168 -13.56 5.97 10.62
CA HIS A 168 -13.20 5.13 9.50
C HIS A 168 -14.42 4.68 8.70
N VAL A 169 -14.24 4.68 7.38
CA VAL A 169 -15.10 3.94 6.43
C VAL A 169 -14.28 2.75 5.96
N PHE A 170 -14.81 1.55 6.18
CA PHE A 170 -14.06 0.32 5.92
C PHE A 170 -14.32 -0.22 4.53
N SER A 171 -13.26 -0.65 3.88
CA SER A 171 -13.36 -1.46 2.68
C SER A 171 -12.46 -2.70 2.80
N LYS A 172 -12.93 -3.82 2.23
CA LYS A 172 -12.23 -5.10 2.20
C LYS A 172 -11.69 -5.34 0.79
N GLY A 173 -10.38 -5.52 0.68
CA GLY A 173 -9.71 -5.90 -0.54
C GLY A 173 -9.20 -7.34 -0.49
N ILE A 174 -9.30 -8.05 -1.61
CA ILE A 174 -8.81 -9.42 -1.76
C ILE A 174 -7.79 -9.47 -2.89
N HIS A 175 -6.69 -10.19 -2.68
CA HIS A 175 -5.70 -10.50 -3.69
C HIS A 175 -5.66 -12.01 -3.97
N LEU A 176 -5.50 -12.37 -5.23
CA LEU A 176 -5.22 -13.73 -5.64
C LEU A 176 -3.72 -13.88 -5.88
N VAL A 177 -3.12 -14.94 -5.35
CA VAL A 177 -1.73 -15.28 -5.60
C VAL A 177 -1.68 -16.52 -6.47
N VAL A 178 -1.19 -16.37 -7.69
CA VAL A 178 -1.13 -17.41 -8.72
C VAL A 178 0.33 -17.68 -9.14
N PRO A 179 0.63 -18.78 -9.82
CA PRO A 179 1.95 -18.97 -10.46
C PRO A 179 2.30 -17.79 -11.37
N ARG A 180 3.59 -17.53 -11.55
CA ARG A 180 4.08 -16.42 -12.36
C ARG A 180 3.43 -16.41 -13.75
N LEU A 181 2.79 -15.30 -14.09
CA LEU A 181 2.08 -15.13 -15.37
C LEU A 181 2.97 -14.57 -16.48
N ASN A 182 3.74 -13.53 -16.19
CA ASN A 182 4.59 -12.85 -17.16
C ASN A 182 6.08 -13.04 -16.85
N LYS A 183 6.92 -12.94 -17.88
CA LYS A 183 8.39 -13.05 -17.74
C LYS A 183 9.05 -11.75 -17.30
N ASN A 184 8.40 -10.62 -17.54
CA ASN A 184 8.92 -9.29 -17.28
C ASN A 184 8.69 -8.87 -15.83
N GLU A 185 9.64 -8.13 -15.26
CA GLU A 185 9.54 -7.52 -13.93
C GLU A 185 8.82 -6.17 -14.04
N ARG A 186 7.51 -6.22 -14.41
CA ARG A 186 6.65 -5.05 -14.48
C ARG A 186 5.25 -5.36 -13.99
N VAL A 187 4.59 -4.36 -13.43
CA VAL A 187 3.19 -4.45 -13.02
C VAL A 187 2.31 -4.23 -14.24
N LEU A 188 1.44 -5.19 -14.53
CA LEU A 188 0.42 -5.01 -15.55
C LEU A 188 -0.81 -4.37 -14.91
N THR A 189 -1.31 -3.31 -15.52
CA THR A 189 -2.48 -2.56 -15.05
C THR A 189 -3.65 -2.81 -15.99
N PHE A 190 -4.77 -3.18 -15.42
CA PHE A 190 -6.02 -3.46 -16.14
C PHE A 190 -7.15 -2.62 -15.58
N PHE A 191 -8.13 -2.35 -16.43
CA PHE A 191 -9.39 -1.72 -16.05
C PHE A 191 -10.53 -2.71 -16.26
N ALA A 192 -11.35 -2.90 -15.25
CA ALA A 192 -12.58 -3.68 -15.35
C ALA A 192 -13.68 -2.86 -16.05
N ASP A 193 -14.73 -3.53 -16.52
CA ASP A 193 -15.86 -2.90 -17.22
C ASP A 193 -16.58 -1.85 -16.39
N ASP A 194 -16.54 -1.97 -15.07
CA ASP A 194 -17.07 -1.00 -14.10
C ASP A 194 -16.12 0.18 -13.80
N GLY A 195 -14.97 0.25 -14.48
CA GLY A 195 -13.98 1.31 -14.34
C GLY A 195 -12.99 1.12 -13.17
N ARG A 196 -13.12 0.05 -12.38
CA ARG A 196 -12.13 -0.26 -11.34
C ARG A 196 -10.81 -0.68 -11.96
N MET A 197 -9.75 -0.26 -11.33
CA MET A 197 -8.39 -0.62 -11.71
C MET A 197 -7.88 -1.77 -10.84
N PHE A 198 -7.25 -2.77 -11.48
CA PHE A 198 -6.55 -3.83 -10.78
C PHE A 198 -5.19 -4.11 -11.40
N PHE A 199 -4.34 -4.77 -10.65
CA PHE A 199 -2.95 -5.01 -11.02
C PHE A 199 -2.64 -6.49 -11.04
N ALA A 200 -1.72 -6.87 -11.93
CA ALA A 200 -0.98 -8.12 -11.84
C ALA A 200 0.48 -7.78 -11.49
N ILE A 201 0.84 -8.03 -10.24
CA ILE A 201 2.11 -7.60 -9.64
C ILE A 201 3.05 -8.81 -9.57
N PRO A 202 4.27 -8.73 -10.14
CA PRO A 202 5.25 -9.80 -10.04
C PRO A 202 5.79 -9.92 -8.60
N MET A 203 5.82 -11.15 -8.06
CA MET A 203 6.35 -11.48 -6.74
C MET A 203 7.24 -12.72 -6.85
N GLY A 204 8.47 -12.58 -7.34
CA GLY A 204 9.36 -13.71 -7.59
C GLY A 204 8.75 -14.75 -8.52
N GLY A 205 8.55 -15.99 -8.06
CA GLY A 205 7.94 -17.09 -8.82
C GLY A 205 6.40 -17.04 -8.91
N ARG A 206 5.76 -15.98 -8.41
CA ARG A 206 4.31 -15.81 -8.37
C ARG A 206 3.88 -14.47 -8.92
N THR A 207 2.57 -14.33 -9.16
CA THR A 207 1.91 -13.06 -9.51
C THR A 207 0.78 -12.84 -8.53
N MET A 208 0.71 -11.64 -7.96
CA MET A 208 -0.41 -11.18 -7.15
C MET A 208 -1.36 -10.38 -8.03
N ILE A 209 -2.63 -10.77 -8.04
CA ILE A 209 -3.69 -10.11 -8.82
C ILE A 209 -4.67 -9.46 -7.83
N GLY A 210 -4.98 -8.21 -8.02
CA GLY A 210 -5.93 -7.47 -7.18
C GLY A 210 -5.77 -5.95 -7.34
N THR A 211 -6.55 -5.23 -6.59
CA THR A 211 -7.41 -5.66 -5.47
C THR A 211 -8.89 -5.56 -5.83
N THR A 212 -9.74 -6.24 -5.06
CA THR A 212 -11.16 -5.90 -4.98
C THR A 212 -11.35 -4.73 -4.01
N ASP A 213 -12.49 -4.06 -4.06
CA ASP A 213 -12.87 -3.00 -3.13
C ASP A 213 -14.35 -3.19 -2.78
N THR A 214 -14.60 -3.70 -1.56
CA THR A 214 -15.95 -4.00 -1.08
C THR A 214 -16.18 -3.28 0.23
N HIS A 215 -17.19 -2.41 0.28
CA HIS A 215 -17.57 -1.73 1.52
C HIS A 215 -18.00 -2.75 2.57
N VAL A 216 -17.50 -2.59 3.81
CA VAL A 216 -17.84 -3.42 4.97
C VAL A 216 -18.16 -2.52 6.16
N SER A 217 -18.97 -3.01 7.10
CA SER A 217 -19.42 -2.22 8.26
C SER A 217 -18.45 -2.27 9.44
N THR A 218 -17.59 -3.30 9.51
CA THR A 218 -16.64 -3.51 10.60
C THR A 218 -15.26 -3.88 10.07
N PRO A 219 -14.19 -3.64 10.82
CA PRO A 219 -12.84 -4.07 10.45
C PRO A 219 -12.62 -5.57 10.58
N GLU A 220 -13.51 -6.28 11.25
CA GLU A 220 -13.43 -7.72 11.43
C GLU A 220 -13.73 -8.42 10.11
N THR A 221 -12.82 -9.25 9.67
CA THR A 221 -12.98 -10.07 8.46
C THR A 221 -13.04 -11.51 8.85
N GLU A 222 -14.15 -12.16 8.54
CA GLU A 222 -14.23 -13.63 8.56
C GLU A 222 -13.28 -14.26 7.53
#